data_26568e719634e02840cbedfcbce5c319
#
_entry.id   26568e719634e02840cbedfcbce5c319
#
_cell.length_a   1.000
_cell.length_b   1.000
_cell.length_c   1.000
_cell.angle_alpha   90.00
_cell.angle_beta   90.00
_cell.angle_gamma   90.00
#
_symmetry.space_group_name_H-M   'P 1'
#
loop_
_entity.id
_entity.type
_entity.pdbx_description
1 polymer ?
#
loop_
_entity_poly.entity_id
_entity_poly.type
_entity_poly.pdbx_seq_one_letter_code
_entity_poly.pdbx_strand_id
1 'polypeptide(L)'
;MKKTLVFMLMVLVAVTAVFAQGGAEAAYPTQGIEFVIPASAGGGSDIMARLLIDIIQKNNLCPQTITATNKGGGSGATGQAYVNAKSNPDYTIFTINDAHTLGGNAAGTIPEGNFTTLAMLGVDEVLFVTKADSPYQTMDDAVAAIKANPGSLSVGCADQLDRICVADINEAYGTKFTDILFNGAGDIATAILGGHIQFGMFNPNEAAALVASGDLKAIALFSEQRTSAHPFEDVPTFTEMGHPELVYKMTRGVLANAKMSREAQLFWSDVFEKVCATDEWQVGYCQKYGVTPMYLNCDDYEAFYVENEKSLIEKLAKLSN
;
A
#
# COMPACT_ATOMS: atom_id res chain seq x y z
N MET A 1 35.84 -47.74 48.91
CA MET A 1 35.91 -47.66 47.46
C MET A 1 34.53 -47.70 46.76
N LYS A 2 33.61 -48.60 47.02
CA LYS A 2 32.30 -48.65 46.35
C LYS A 2 31.39 -47.47 46.67
N LYS A 3 31.40 -46.91 47.89
CA LYS A 3 30.57 -45.72 48.25
C LYS A 3 31.10 -44.42 47.69
N THR A 4 32.37 -44.25 47.46
CA THR A 4 33.02 -43.07 46.82
C THR A 4 32.75 -43.06 45.33
N LEU A 5 32.70 -44.22 44.67
CA LEU A 5 32.40 -44.34 43.23
C LEU A 5 30.94 -43.99 42.91
N VAL A 6 29.99 -44.40 43.80
CA VAL A 6 28.54 -44.05 43.62
C VAL A 6 28.31 -42.55 43.80
N PHE A 7 29.01 -41.91 44.75
CA PHE A 7 28.87 -40.44 44.94
C PHE A 7 29.45 -39.65 43.78
N MET A 8 30.56 -40.14 43.21
CA MET A 8 31.16 -39.47 42.02
C MET A 8 30.30 -39.68 40.76
N LEU A 9 29.61 -40.81 40.62
CA LEU A 9 28.65 -41.06 39.53
C LEU A 9 27.39 -40.21 39.65
N MET A 10 26.86 -40.01 40.87
CA MET A 10 25.70 -39.11 41.11
C MET A 10 26.04 -37.62 40.86
N VAL A 11 27.24 -37.17 41.20
CA VAL A 11 27.68 -35.80 40.90
C VAL A 11 27.87 -35.59 39.39
N LEU A 12 28.33 -36.63 38.65
CA LEU A 12 28.50 -36.54 37.20
C LEU A 12 27.14 -36.50 36.46
N VAL A 13 26.13 -37.23 36.95
CA VAL A 13 24.75 -37.18 36.40
C VAL A 13 24.05 -35.87 36.74
N ALA A 14 24.28 -35.28 37.92
CA ALA A 14 23.75 -33.96 38.28
C ALA A 14 24.37 -32.83 37.48
N VAL A 15 25.65 -32.91 37.10
CA VAL A 15 26.30 -31.89 36.24
C VAL A 15 25.85 -31.97 34.78
N THR A 16 25.58 -33.16 34.27
CA THR A 16 25.01 -33.30 32.90
C THR A 16 23.56 -32.86 32.81
N ALA A 17 22.76 -32.95 33.89
CA ALA A 17 21.40 -32.43 33.92
C ALA A 17 21.31 -30.90 33.94
N VAL A 18 22.35 -30.19 34.43
CA VAL A 18 22.39 -28.71 34.45
C VAL A 18 22.78 -28.15 33.08
N PHE A 19 23.50 -28.90 32.21
CA PHE A 19 23.80 -28.48 30.86
C PHE A 19 22.72 -28.87 29.81
N ALA A 20 21.70 -29.63 30.18
CA ALA A 20 20.58 -30.02 29.31
C ALA A 20 19.39 -29.05 29.39
N GLN A 21 19.45 -28.00 30.20
CA GLN A 21 18.60 -26.80 30.02
C GLN A 21 19.29 -25.87 29.04
N GLY A 22 19.45 -26.32 27.81
CA GLY A 22 19.50 -25.42 26.68
C GLY A 22 18.16 -24.65 26.73
N GLY A 23 18.19 -23.42 27.18
CA GLY A 23 17.02 -22.56 27.18
C GLY A 23 16.42 -22.65 25.79
N ALA A 24 15.17 -23.07 25.68
CA ALA A 24 14.44 -22.92 24.45
C ALA A 24 14.59 -21.43 24.09
N GLU A 25 15.24 -21.14 23.00
CA GLU A 25 15.35 -19.79 22.50
C GLU A 25 13.94 -19.26 22.44
N ALA A 26 13.67 -18.13 23.10
CA ALA A 26 12.30 -17.63 23.19
C ALA A 26 11.83 -17.35 21.75
N ALA A 27 10.69 -17.94 21.38
CA ALA A 27 10.15 -17.81 20.04
C ALA A 27 9.96 -16.32 19.67
N TYR A 28 10.30 -15.96 18.44
CA TYR A 28 10.06 -14.61 17.92
C TYR A 28 8.56 -14.26 17.98
N PRO A 29 8.20 -13.01 18.30
CA PRO A 29 9.03 -11.88 18.71
C PRO A 29 9.25 -11.84 20.25
N THR A 30 10.44 -11.45 20.67
CA THR A 30 10.81 -11.31 22.09
C THR A 30 10.84 -9.84 22.57
N GLN A 31 10.72 -8.89 21.65
CA GLN A 31 10.76 -7.45 21.91
C GLN A 31 9.59 -6.72 21.23
N GLY A 32 9.34 -5.48 21.64
CA GLY A 32 8.34 -4.62 21.00
C GLY A 32 8.66 -4.34 19.53
N ILE A 33 7.63 -4.21 18.73
CA ILE A 33 7.70 -3.98 17.27
C ILE A 33 7.49 -2.51 16.97
N GLU A 34 8.30 -1.93 16.10
CA GLU A 34 8.04 -0.63 15.52
C GLU A 34 7.38 -0.79 14.15
N PHE A 35 6.18 -0.24 14.00
CA PHE A 35 5.47 -0.20 12.73
C PHE A 35 5.60 1.20 12.14
N VAL A 36 6.53 1.37 11.21
CA VAL A 36 6.81 2.64 10.55
C VAL A 36 5.76 2.92 9.48
N ILE A 37 5.27 4.15 9.45
CA ILE A 37 4.30 4.63 8.48
C ILE A 37 4.96 5.74 7.67
N PRO A 38 5.36 5.48 6.40
CA PRO A 38 6.02 6.46 5.53
C PRO A 38 5.05 7.53 5.00
N ALA A 39 4.14 7.97 5.84
CA ALA A 39 3.11 8.95 5.51
C ALA A 39 2.78 9.83 6.72
N SER A 40 2.06 10.92 6.47
CA SER A 40 1.52 11.79 7.51
C SER A 40 0.39 11.10 8.28
N ALA A 41 0.20 11.51 9.53
CA ALA A 41 -0.91 11.02 10.34
C ALA A 41 -2.27 11.38 9.71
N GLY A 42 -3.22 10.44 9.75
CA GLY A 42 -4.56 10.57 9.17
C GLY A 42 -4.64 10.27 7.67
N GLY A 43 -3.53 10.01 6.99
CA GLY A 43 -3.53 9.54 5.60
C GLY A 43 -3.87 8.05 5.48
N GLY A 44 -4.12 7.56 4.26
CA GLY A 44 -4.56 6.18 4.01
C GLY A 44 -3.63 5.11 4.60
N SER A 45 -2.31 5.27 4.48
CA SER A 45 -1.33 4.36 5.10
C SER A 45 -1.35 4.39 6.63
N ASP A 46 -1.62 5.55 7.24
CA ASP A 46 -1.72 5.68 8.70
C ASP A 46 -3.00 5.01 9.24
N ILE A 47 -4.13 5.24 8.57
CA ILE A 47 -5.41 4.59 8.89
C ILE A 47 -5.26 3.07 8.81
N MET A 48 -4.67 2.57 7.72
CA MET A 48 -4.43 1.14 7.54
C MET A 48 -3.54 0.56 8.64
N ALA A 49 -2.38 1.15 8.89
CA ALA A 49 -1.43 0.63 9.87
C ALA A 49 -2.01 0.59 11.28
N ARG A 50 -2.75 1.63 11.70
CA ARG A 50 -3.39 1.66 13.02
C ARG A 50 -4.48 0.61 13.15
N LEU A 51 -5.27 0.40 12.11
CA LEU A 51 -6.26 -0.67 12.11
C LEU A 51 -5.61 -2.06 12.15
N LEU A 52 -4.53 -2.29 11.40
CA LEU A 52 -3.77 -3.55 11.46
C LEU A 52 -3.28 -3.81 12.90
N ILE A 53 -2.71 -2.79 13.56
CA ILE A 53 -2.25 -2.88 14.95
C ILE A 53 -3.43 -3.25 15.88
N ASP A 54 -4.57 -2.58 15.74
CA ASP A 54 -5.76 -2.84 16.57
C ASP A 54 -6.28 -4.27 16.38
N ILE A 55 -6.36 -4.77 15.14
CA ILE A 55 -6.80 -6.15 14.85
C ILE A 55 -5.79 -7.15 15.44
N ILE A 56 -4.49 -6.94 15.25
CA ILE A 56 -3.44 -7.82 15.76
C ILE A 56 -3.51 -7.90 17.29
N GLN A 57 -3.66 -6.77 17.99
CA GLN A 57 -3.72 -6.72 19.43
C GLN A 57 -5.02 -7.35 19.97
N LYS A 58 -6.16 -7.01 19.40
CA LYS A 58 -7.49 -7.53 19.78
C LYS A 58 -7.57 -9.05 19.66
N ASN A 59 -6.96 -9.61 18.62
CA ASN A 59 -6.96 -11.04 18.35
C ASN A 59 -5.74 -11.78 18.93
N ASN A 60 -4.89 -11.09 19.71
CA ASN A 60 -3.68 -11.66 20.33
C ASN A 60 -2.74 -12.35 19.29
N LEU A 61 -2.63 -11.81 18.08
CA LEU A 61 -1.80 -12.38 16.99
C LEU A 61 -0.31 -12.10 17.17
N CYS A 62 0.06 -11.10 17.97
CA CYS A 62 1.43 -10.80 18.35
C CYS A 62 1.53 -10.66 19.87
N PRO A 63 2.47 -11.37 20.55
CA PRO A 63 2.62 -11.32 21.99
C PRO A 63 3.28 -10.03 22.49
N GLN A 64 3.80 -9.19 21.59
CA GLN A 64 4.52 -7.97 21.92
C GLN A 64 3.72 -6.71 21.54
N THR A 65 4.03 -5.59 22.18
CA THR A 65 3.47 -4.30 21.85
C THR A 65 3.95 -3.85 20.47
N ILE A 66 3.03 -3.34 19.65
CA ILE A 66 3.33 -2.73 18.35
C ILE A 66 3.12 -1.23 18.45
N THR A 67 4.17 -0.45 18.12
CA THR A 67 4.15 1.02 18.18
C THR A 67 4.14 1.62 16.78
N ALA A 68 3.13 2.40 16.45
CA ALA A 68 3.06 3.14 15.19
C ALA A 68 3.95 4.38 15.21
N THR A 69 4.78 4.57 14.18
CA THR A 69 5.69 5.72 14.05
C THR A 69 5.57 6.35 12.66
N ASN A 70 4.98 7.55 12.56
CA ASN A 70 4.89 8.26 11.29
C ASN A 70 6.25 8.87 10.90
N LYS A 71 6.68 8.61 9.67
CA LYS A 71 7.92 9.11 9.04
C LYS A 71 7.63 9.54 7.60
N GLY A 72 6.72 10.52 7.45
CA GLY A 72 6.34 11.05 6.14
C GLY A 72 7.44 11.91 5.50
N GLY A 73 7.30 12.15 4.20
CA GLY A 73 8.16 13.00 3.38
C GLY A 73 8.76 12.29 2.17
N GLY A 74 8.92 13.03 1.04
CA GLY A 74 9.48 12.52 -0.20
C GLY A 74 8.73 11.32 -0.78
N SER A 75 7.40 11.33 -0.76
CA SER A 75 6.56 10.18 -1.18
C SER A 75 7.01 8.87 -0.51
N GLY A 76 7.25 8.89 0.82
CA GLY A 76 7.66 7.71 1.57
C GLY A 76 9.17 7.51 1.75
N ALA A 77 10.02 8.18 0.95
CA ALA A 77 11.47 8.02 0.99
C ALA A 77 12.09 8.24 2.38
N THR A 78 11.58 9.20 3.16
CA THR A 78 12.04 9.46 4.53
C THR A 78 11.84 8.26 5.45
N GLY A 79 10.65 7.62 5.39
CA GLY A 79 10.35 6.43 6.20
C GLY A 79 11.19 5.23 5.79
N GLN A 80 11.39 5.03 4.50
CA GLN A 80 12.22 3.96 3.95
C GLN A 80 13.70 4.10 4.37
N ALA A 81 14.27 5.31 4.26
CA ALA A 81 15.61 5.59 4.74
C ALA A 81 15.75 5.34 6.26
N TYR A 82 14.70 5.69 7.02
CA TYR A 82 14.65 5.42 8.45
C TYR A 82 14.68 3.92 8.77
N VAL A 83 13.88 3.11 8.06
CA VAL A 83 13.87 1.64 8.22
C VAL A 83 15.21 1.04 7.85
N ASN A 84 15.83 1.50 6.76
CA ASN A 84 17.15 1.02 6.33
C ASN A 84 18.25 1.28 7.35
N ALA A 85 18.15 2.36 8.13
CA ALA A 85 19.12 2.72 9.15
C ALA A 85 18.97 1.94 10.47
N LYS A 86 17.93 1.09 10.61
CA LYS A 86 17.69 0.33 11.85
C LYS A 86 18.72 -0.77 12.04
N SER A 87 19.26 -0.84 13.26
CA SER A 87 20.24 -1.88 13.66
C SER A 87 19.58 -3.22 14.00
N ASN A 88 18.27 -3.23 14.30
CA ASN A 88 17.50 -4.42 14.63
C ASN A 88 16.39 -4.64 13.61
N PRO A 89 16.70 -5.27 12.45
CA PRO A 89 15.78 -5.40 11.33
C PRO A 89 14.56 -6.25 11.64
N ASP A 90 14.65 -7.24 12.53
CA ASP A 90 13.55 -8.16 12.85
C ASP A 90 12.38 -7.49 13.58
N TYR A 91 12.62 -6.33 14.19
CA TYR A 91 11.62 -5.63 15.02
C TYR A 91 11.12 -4.32 14.42
N THR A 92 11.35 -4.11 13.11
CA THR A 92 10.86 -2.93 12.39
C THR A 92 10.19 -3.34 11.08
N ILE A 93 8.90 -3.06 10.96
CA ILE A 93 8.12 -3.27 9.75
C ILE A 93 7.55 -1.94 9.26
N PHE A 94 7.16 -1.83 7.99
CA PHE A 94 6.60 -0.58 7.47
C PHE A 94 5.56 -0.80 6.36
N THR A 95 4.60 0.13 6.24
CA THR A 95 3.64 0.13 5.14
C THR A 95 4.28 0.58 3.83
N ILE A 96 3.84 -0.04 2.73
CA ILE A 96 4.23 0.33 1.37
C ILE A 96 3.01 0.42 0.46
N ASN A 97 3.10 1.25 -0.55
CA ASN A 97 2.22 1.30 -1.71
C ASN A 97 3.02 1.74 -2.94
N ASP A 98 2.43 1.73 -4.11
CA ASP A 98 3.12 2.02 -5.37
C ASP A 98 3.65 3.46 -5.43
N ALA A 99 2.92 4.44 -4.86
CA ALA A 99 3.42 5.81 -4.77
C ALA A 99 4.69 5.91 -3.90
N HIS A 100 4.74 5.16 -2.79
CA HIS A 100 5.94 5.07 -1.95
C HIS A 100 7.09 4.35 -2.67
N THR A 101 6.80 3.32 -3.47
CA THR A 101 7.80 2.62 -4.28
C THR A 101 8.41 3.57 -5.31
N LEU A 102 7.59 4.30 -6.05
CA LEU A 102 8.06 5.31 -7.02
C LEU A 102 8.84 6.46 -6.34
N GLY A 103 8.36 6.95 -5.20
CA GLY A 103 9.05 7.98 -4.43
C GLY A 103 10.42 7.53 -3.92
N GLY A 104 10.48 6.30 -3.41
CA GLY A 104 11.73 5.69 -2.94
C GLY A 104 12.75 5.46 -4.06
N ASN A 105 12.29 5.01 -5.22
CA ASN A 105 13.15 4.86 -6.40
C ASN A 105 13.71 6.20 -6.85
N ALA A 106 12.89 7.23 -6.96
CA ALA A 106 13.31 8.58 -7.33
C ALA A 106 14.34 9.17 -6.35
N ALA A 107 14.22 8.84 -5.06
CA ALA A 107 15.13 9.29 -4.01
C ALA A 107 16.36 8.36 -3.82
N GLY A 108 16.40 7.20 -4.48
CA GLY A 108 17.44 6.17 -4.29
C GLY A 108 17.40 5.50 -2.89
N THR A 109 16.25 5.52 -2.21
CA THR A 109 16.06 4.91 -0.89
C THR A 109 15.56 3.46 -0.97
N ILE A 110 15.10 3.03 -2.14
CA ILE A 110 14.78 1.63 -2.48
C ILE A 110 15.72 1.15 -3.59
N PRO A 111 17.02 0.93 -3.36
CA PRO A 111 17.79 0.13 -4.29
C PRO A 111 17.31 -1.32 -4.21
N GLU A 112 17.33 -2.01 -5.33
CA GLU A 112 17.00 -3.43 -5.42
C GLU A 112 17.64 -4.23 -4.28
N GLY A 113 16.86 -5.05 -3.56
CA GLY A 113 17.33 -5.88 -2.47
C GLY A 113 17.49 -5.21 -1.10
N ASN A 114 17.06 -3.96 -0.90
CA ASN A 114 17.11 -3.31 0.42
C ASN A 114 15.96 -3.70 1.35
N PHE A 115 14.85 -4.15 0.79
CA PHE A 115 13.66 -4.55 1.53
C PHE A 115 13.24 -5.98 1.19
N THR A 116 12.54 -6.60 2.10
CA THR A 116 11.86 -7.88 1.92
C THR A 116 10.38 -7.69 2.18
N THR A 117 9.55 -8.42 1.44
CA THR A 117 8.10 -8.39 1.56
C THR A 117 7.62 -9.26 2.73
N LEU A 118 6.57 -8.81 3.41
CA LEU A 118 5.93 -9.57 4.49
C LEU A 118 4.54 -10.05 4.08
N ALA A 119 3.74 -9.16 3.53
CA ALA A 119 2.44 -9.48 2.95
C ALA A 119 1.92 -8.35 2.06
N MET A 120 1.22 -8.69 0.99
CA MET A 120 0.27 -7.82 0.33
C MET A 120 -1.11 -8.03 0.96
N LEU A 121 -1.84 -6.95 1.23
CA LEU A 121 -3.06 -6.98 2.02
C LEU A 121 -4.31 -6.60 1.21
N GLY A 122 -4.12 -5.90 0.11
CA GLY A 122 -5.20 -5.44 -0.76
C GLY A 122 -4.70 -4.54 -1.87
N VAL A 123 -5.65 -4.10 -2.67
CA VAL A 123 -5.44 -3.22 -3.82
C VAL A 123 -6.41 -2.06 -3.72
N ASP A 124 -5.88 -0.84 -3.77
CA ASP A 124 -6.71 0.34 -3.98
C ASP A 124 -6.96 0.51 -5.47
N GLU A 125 -8.17 0.92 -5.78
CA GLU A 125 -8.55 1.29 -7.12
C GLU A 125 -8.27 2.78 -7.36
N VAL A 126 -8.16 3.17 -8.62
CA VAL A 126 -7.98 4.56 -9.04
C VAL A 126 -9.21 4.99 -9.82
N LEU A 127 -9.77 6.14 -9.47
CA LEU A 127 -10.94 6.74 -10.07
C LEU A 127 -10.55 7.96 -10.92
N PHE A 128 -11.16 8.10 -12.07
CA PHE A 128 -11.15 9.34 -12.86
C PHE A 128 -12.43 10.13 -12.56
N VAL A 129 -12.26 11.32 -11.97
CA VAL A 129 -13.34 12.06 -11.32
C VAL A 129 -13.46 13.47 -11.93
N THR A 130 -14.70 13.97 -12.03
CA THR A 130 -15.02 15.33 -12.47
C THR A 130 -16.00 16.00 -11.50
N LYS A 131 -16.29 17.28 -11.68
CA LYS A 131 -17.36 17.97 -10.96
C LYS A 131 -18.73 17.42 -11.38
N ALA A 132 -19.66 17.23 -10.45
CA ALA A 132 -20.95 16.61 -10.74
C ALA A 132 -21.81 17.37 -11.77
N ASP A 133 -21.71 18.70 -11.82
CA ASP A 133 -22.39 19.58 -12.79
C ASP A 133 -21.52 19.92 -14.03
N SER A 134 -20.42 19.23 -14.23
CA SER A 134 -19.52 19.38 -15.36
C SER A 134 -20.21 18.98 -16.67
N PRO A 135 -19.86 19.56 -17.82
CA PRO A 135 -20.31 19.08 -19.14
C PRO A 135 -19.73 17.70 -19.52
N TYR A 136 -18.75 17.20 -18.76
CA TYR A 136 -18.05 15.94 -19.02
C TYR A 136 -18.60 14.83 -18.12
N GLN A 137 -19.76 14.29 -18.47
CA GLN A 137 -20.48 13.32 -17.65
C GLN A 137 -20.02 11.87 -17.84
N THR A 138 -19.28 11.61 -18.91
CA THR A 138 -18.73 10.31 -19.31
C THR A 138 -17.31 10.48 -19.85
N MET A 139 -16.57 9.37 -19.98
CA MET A 139 -15.28 9.38 -20.66
C MET A 139 -15.41 9.81 -22.13
N ASP A 140 -16.49 9.42 -22.81
CA ASP A 140 -16.73 9.82 -24.21
C ASP A 140 -16.86 11.34 -24.35
N ASP A 141 -17.57 12.00 -23.42
CA ASP A 141 -17.67 13.47 -23.41
C ASP A 141 -16.29 14.11 -23.23
N ALA A 142 -15.51 13.61 -22.28
CA ALA A 142 -14.17 14.10 -22.01
C ALA A 142 -13.22 13.90 -23.22
N VAL A 143 -13.26 12.72 -23.82
CA VAL A 143 -12.45 12.37 -25.00
C VAL A 143 -12.85 13.21 -26.21
N ALA A 144 -14.15 13.40 -26.45
CA ALA A 144 -14.62 14.25 -27.56
C ALA A 144 -14.16 15.69 -27.38
N ALA A 145 -14.29 16.25 -26.18
CA ALA A 145 -13.90 17.63 -25.88
C ALA A 145 -12.38 17.84 -26.01
N ILE A 146 -11.55 16.94 -25.46
CA ILE A 146 -10.09 17.09 -25.55
C ILE A 146 -9.55 16.87 -26.98
N LYS A 147 -10.19 16.00 -27.78
CA LYS A 147 -9.85 15.84 -29.21
C LYS A 147 -10.21 17.06 -30.03
N ALA A 148 -11.30 17.74 -29.69
CA ALA A 148 -11.71 18.99 -30.36
C ALA A 148 -10.74 20.15 -30.04
N ASN A 149 -10.16 20.18 -28.82
CA ASN A 149 -9.21 21.20 -28.39
C ASN A 149 -8.09 20.58 -27.54
N PRO A 150 -7.05 20.00 -28.17
CA PRO A 150 -5.96 19.32 -27.46
C PRO A 150 -5.26 20.22 -26.45
N GLY A 151 -5.04 19.69 -25.22
CA GLY A 151 -4.38 20.41 -24.12
C GLY A 151 -5.29 21.37 -23.34
N SER A 152 -6.59 21.46 -23.67
CA SER A 152 -7.52 22.38 -23.00
C SER A 152 -8.08 21.85 -21.68
N LEU A 153 -7.93 20.56 -21.39
CA LEU A 153 -8.46 19.93 -20.19
C LEU A 153 -7.34 19.42 -19.31
N SER A 154 -7.45 19.75 -18.03
CA SER A 154 -6.44 19.43 -17.02
C SER A 154 -6.95 18.37 -16.04
N VAL A 155 -6.03 17.50 -15.59
CA VAL A 155 -6.24 16.45 -14.61
C VAL A 155 -5.34 16.69 -13.40
N GLY A 156 -5.90 16.82 -12.21
CA GLY A 156 -5.15 16.88 -10.96
C GLY A 156 -4.60 15.51 -10.56
N CYS A 157 -3.31 15.49 -10.22
CA CYS A 157 -2.57 14.30 -9.78
C CYS A 157 -1.96 14.54 -8.41
N ALA A 158 -2.04 13.58 -7.49
CA ALA A 158 -1.42 13.67 -6.16
C ALA A 158 0.02 13.13 -6.15
N ASP A 159 0.35 12.24 -7.07
CA ASP A 159 1.64 11.57 -7.14
C ASP A 159 2.04 11.13 -8.55
N GLN A 160 3.12 10.37 -8.65
CA GLN A 160 3.63 9.91 -9.95
C GLN A 160 2.77 8.80 -10.58
N LEU A 161 2.08 7.99 -9.76
CA LEU A 161 1.18 6.96 -10.27
C LEU A 161 -0.01 7.60 -11.00
N ASP A 162 -0.61 8.63 -10.44
CA ASP A 162 -1.69 9.39 -11.08
C ASP A 162 -1.25 9.94 -12.45
N ARG A 163 -0.02 10.49 -12.52
CA ARG A 163 0.54 11.00 -13.78
C ARG A 163 0.74 9.90 -14.82
N ILE A 164 1.17 8.70 -14.39
CA ILE A 164 1.26 7.53 -15.26
C ILE A 164 -0.15 7.18 -15.78
N CYS A 165 -1.17 7.17 -14.93
CA CYS A 165 -2.54 6.90 -15.34
C CYS A 165 -3.04 7.91 -16.40
N VAL A 166 -2.75 9.21 -16.24
CA VAL A 166 -3.11 10.24 -17.23
C VAL A 166 -2.37 10.02 -18.56
N ALA A 167 -1.10 9.65 -18.51
CA ALA A 167 -0.32 9.36 -19.72
C ALA A 167 -0.87 8.12 -20.46
N ASP A 168 -1.22 7.07 -19.72
CA ASP A 168 -1.81 5.87 -20.31
C ASP A 168 -3.22 6.15 -20.90
N ILE A 169 -4.06 6.99 -20.27
CA ILE A 169 -5.30 7.49 -20.90
C ILE A 169 -4.98 8.20 -22.22
N ASN A 170 -3.99 9.09 -22.21
CA ASN A 170 -3.60 9.84 -23.42
C ASN A 170 -3.15 8.91 -24.54
N GLU A 171 -2.39 7.86 -24.21
CA GLU A 171 -1.95 6.84 -25.19
C GLU A 171 -3.14 6.03 -25.71
N ALA A 172 -3.98 5.49 -24.82
CA ALA A 172 -5.09 4.61 -25.16
C ALA A 172 -6.17 5.31 -26.01
N TYR A 173 -6.52 6.54 -25.66
CA TYR A 173 -7.56 7.31 -26.37
C TYR A 173 -7.02 8.23 -27.47
N GLY A 174 -5.69 8.36 -27.61
CA GLY A 174 -5.07 9.33 -28.53
C GLY A 174 -5.41 10.78 -28.19
N THR A 175 -5.37 11.12 -26.89
CA THR A 175 -5.73 12.44 -26.33
C THR A 175 -4.51 13.22 -25.85
N LYS A 176 -4.73 14.42 -25.31
CA LYS A 176 -3.68 15.26 -24.70
C LYS A 176 -4.23 16.01 -23.49
N PHE A 177 -4.69 15.24 -22.48
CA PHE A 177 -4.94 15.80 -21.16
C PHE A 177 -3.63 16.27 -20.53
N THR A 178 -3.68 17.41 -19.83
CA THR A 178 -2.53 17.97 -19.13
C THR A 178 -2.58 17.57 -17.66
N ASP A 179 -1.59 16.84 -17.16
CA ASP A 179 -1.45 16.51 -15.75
C ASP A 179 -0.94 17.71 -14.95
N ILE A 180 -1.51 17.95 -13.77
CA ILE A 180 -1.10 18.99 -12.83
C ILE A 180 -0.90 18.37 -11.45
N LEU A 181 0.32 18.48 -10.92
CA LEU A 181 0.66 17.90 -9.63
C LEU A 181 0.19 18.81 -8.48
N PHE A 182 -0.50 18.21 -7.52
CA PHE A 182 -0.98 18.80 -6.26
C PHE A 182 -0.34 18.11 -5.06
N ASN A 183 -0.52 18.67 -3.85
CA ASN A 183 0.02 18.06 -2.65
C ASN A 183 -0.83 16.88 -2.12
N GLY A 184 -2.03 16.67 -2.67
CA GLY A 184 -2.92 15.57 -2.31
C GLY A 184 -4.36 15.77 -2.80
N ALA A 185 -5.19 14.75 -2.58
CA ALA A 185 -6.57 14.67 -3.08
C ALA A 185 -7.46 15.86 -2.63
N GLY A 186 -7.27 16.40 -1.42
CA GLY A 186 -8.04 17.57 -0.93
C GLY A 186 -7.81 18.83 -1.75
N ASP A 187 -6.57 19.08 -2.19
CA ASP A 187 -6.23 20.21 -3.06
C ASP A 187 -6.82 20.01 -4.47
N ILE A 188 -6.77 18.78 -4.99
CA ILE A 188 -7.39 18.38 -6.27
C ILE A 188 -8.90 18.64 -6.22
N ALA A 189 -9.59 18.15 -5.18
CA ALA A 189 -11.02 18.36 -5.00
C ALA A 189 -11.38 19.84 -4.97
N THR A 190 -10.61 20.65 -4.22
CA THR A 190 -10.81 22.11 -4.16
C THR A 190 -10.65 22.76 -5.53
N ALA A 191 -9.64 22.35 -6.31
CA ALA A 191 -9.39 22.88 -7.65
C ALA A 191 -10.50 22.50 -8.65
N ILE A 192 -11.05 21.27 -8.58
CA ILE A 192 -12.19 20.82 -9.40
C ILE A 192 -13.45 21.62 -9.04
N LEU A 193 -13.79 21.72 -7.76
CA LEU A 193 -14.97 22.45 -7.28
C LEU A 193 -14.90 23.93 -7.63
N GLY A 194 -13.71 24.52 -7.58
CA GLY A 194 -13.43 25.88 -7.99
C GLY A 194 -13.39 26.12 -9.51
N GLY A 195 -13.48 25.04 -10.33
CA GLY A 195 -13.43 25.13 -11.78
C GLY A 195 -12.04 25.45 -12.37
N HIS A 196 -10.99 25.29 -11.57
CA HIS A 196 -9.60 25.54 -12.01
C HIS A 196 -9.03 24.39 -12.85
N ILE A 197 -9.49 23.16 -12.59
CA ILE A 197 -9.21 21.96 -13.36
C ILE A 197 -10.51 21.20 -13.63
N GLN A 198 -10.53 20.32 -14.63
CA GLN A 198 -11.74 19.63 -15.05
C GLN A 198 -11.87 18.24 -14.44
N PHE A 199 -10.74 17.58 -14.20
CA PHE A 199 -10.69 16.20 -13.72
C PHE A 199 -9.66 16.04 -12.60
N GLY A 200 -9.73 14.93 -11.87
CA GLY A 200 -8.72 14.50 -10.91
C GLY A 200 -8.67 13.01 -10.77
N MET A 201 -7.52 12.54 -10.33
CA MET A 201 -7.31 11.16 -9.93
C MET A 201 -7.54 11.03 -8.43
N PHE A 202 -8.28 9.99 -8.02
CA PHE A 202 -8.61 9.74 -6.61
C PHE A 202 -8.63 8.25 -6.31
N ASN A 203 -8.30 7.89 -5.06
CA ASN A 203 -8.73 6.61 -4.53
C ASN A 203 -10.17 6.68 -4.01
N PRO A 204 -10.92 5.57 -3.93
CA PRO A 204 -12.32 5.58 -3.48
C PRO A 204 -12.53 6.25 -2.12
N ASN A 205 -11.65 6.00 -1.14
CA ASN A 205 -11.74 6.61 0.19
C ASN A 205 -11.60 8.13 0.20
N GLU A 206 -10.93 8.70 -0.79
CA GLU A 206 -10.71 10.15 -0.91
C GLU A 206 -11.89 10.87 -1.56
N ALA A 207 -12.57 10.21 -2.50
CA ALA A 207 -13.68 10.76 -3.26
C ALA A 207 -15.05 10.45 -2.65
N ALA A 208 -15.20 9.41 -1.81
CA ALA A 208 -16.49 8.85 -1.39
C ALA A 208 -17.46 9.89 -0.82
N ALA A 209 -17.00 10.75 0.09
CA ALA A 209 -17.84 11.77 0.71
C ALA A 209 -18.36 12.80 -0.30
N LEU A 210 -17.51 13.24 -1.23
CA LEU A 210 -17.84 14.24 -2.24
C LEU A 210 -18.72 13.67 -3.38
N VAL A 211 -18.55 12.39 -3.69
CA VAL A 211 -19.44 11.70 -4.65
C VAL A 211 -20.80 11.43 -4.01
N ALA A 212 -20.83 11.00 -2.75
CA ALA A 212 -22.09 10.77 -2.03
C ALA A 212 -22.89 12.07 -1.79
N SER A 213 -22.23 13.22 -1.61
CA SER A 213 -22.88 14.54 -1.51
C SER A 213 -23.35 15.08 -2.87
N GLY A 214 -22.89 14.52 -3.99
CA GLY A 214 -23.19 15.01 -5.33
C GLY A 214 -22.37 16.24 -5.74
N ASP A 215 -21.24 16.50 -5.11
CA ASP A 215 -20.30 17.56 -5.48
C ASP A 215 -19.35 17.11 -6.59
N LEU A 216 -18.92 15.84 -6.53
CA LEU A 216 -18.08 15.19 -7.54
C LEU A 216 -18.80 14.00 -8.18
N LYS A 217 -18.32 13.58 -9.35
CA LYS A 217 -18.77 12.40 -10.08
C LYS A 217 -17.57 11.60 -10.56
N ALA A 218 -17.50 10.33 -10.21
CA ALA A 218 -16.58 9.38 -10.83
C ALA A 218 -17.12 8.93 -12.19
N ILE A 219 -16.33 9.01 -13.24
CA ILE A 219 -16.75 8.68 -14.62
C ILE A 219 -16.01 7.48 -15.20
N ALA A 220 -14.92 7.04 -14.56
CA ALA A 220 -14.21 5.82 -14.91
C ALA A 220 -13.44 5.24 -13.72
N LEU A 221 -13.21 3.93 -13.77
CA LEU A 221 -12.48 3.16 -12.79
C LEU A 221 -11.36 2.37 -13.48
N PHE A 222 -10.13 2.43 -12.96
CA PHE A 222 -8.97 1.68 -13.45
C PHE A 222 -8.96 0.26 -12.88
N SER A 223 -9.95 -0.54 -13.20
CA SER A 223 -10.11 -1.89 -12.71
C SER A 223 -10.62 -2.85 -13.78
N GLU A 224 -10.37 -4.15 -13.58
CA GLU A 224 -10.92 -5.20 -14.46
C GLU A 224 -12.43 -5.33 -14.30
N GLN A 225 -12.96 -5.09 -13.09
CA GLN A 225 -14.38 -5.24 -12.74
C GLN A 225 -14.81 -4.02 -11.91
N ARG A 226 -16.11 -3.75 -11.91
CA ARG A 226 -16.68 -2.70 -11.05
C ARG A 226 -16.44 -3.02 -9.59
N THR A 227 -16.23 -1.95 -8.81
CA THR A 227 -16.09 -2.08 -7.36
C THR A 227 -17.46 -2.29 -6.69
N SER A 228 -17.47 -2.96 -5.54
CA SER A 228 -18.64 -3.01 -4.67
C SER A 228 -18.65 -1.89 -3.60
N ALA A 229 -17.66 -1.01 -3.65
CA ALA A 229 -17.53 0.08 -2.69
C ALA A 229 -18.53 1.20 -2.96
N HIS A 230 -19.33 1.54 -1.94
CA HIS A 230 -20.26 2.66 -2.03
C HIS A 230 -19.53 4.00 -2.00
N PRO A 231 -19.85 4.99 -2.84
CA PRO A 231 -20.94 5.08 -3.82
C PRO A 231 -20.49 4.83 -5.28
N PHE A 232 -19.60 3.89 -5.55
CA PHE A 232 -18.94 3.70 -6.84
C PHE A 232 -19.40 2.47 -7.62
N GLU A 233 -20.43 1.76 -7.15
CA GLU A 233 -20.90 0.48 -7.71
C GLU A 233 -21.31 0.59 -9.19
N ASP A 234 -21.80 1.76 -9.59
CA ASP A 234 -22.27 2.03 -10.95
C ASP A 234 -21.19 2.67 -11.85
N VAL A 235 -19.99 2.95 -11.31
CA VAL A 235 -18.91 3.55 -12.11
C VAL A 235 -18.39 2.52 -13.11
N PRO A 236 -18.40 2.82 -14.43
CA PRO A 236 -17.88 1.91 -15.43
C PRO A 236 -16.35 1.81 -15.34
N THR A 237 -15.83 0.62 -15.68
CA THR A 237 -14.37 0.42 -15.76
C THR A 237 -13.84 0.77 -17.14
N PHE A 238 -12.54 1.09 -17.24
CA PHE A 238 -11.89 1.26 -18.53
C PHE A 238 -11.91 -0.04 -19.35
N THR A 239 -11.89 -1.22 -18.69
CA THR A 239 -12.06 -2.52 -19.36
C THR A 239 -13.42 -2.63 -20.05
N GLU A 240 -14.52 -2.22 -19.38
CA GLU A 240 -15.87 -2.17 -20.00
C GLU A 240 -15.92 -1.20 -21.19
N MET A 241 -15.12 -0.15 -21.18
CA MET A 241 -14.98 0.82 -22.27
C MET A 241 -14.05 0.37 -23.41
N GLY A 242 -13.52 -0.86 -23.36
CA GLY A 242 -12.66 -1.44 -24.39
C GLY A 242 -11.16 -1.20 -24.20
N HIS A 243 -10.74 -0.72 -23.03
CA HIS A 243 -9.36 -0.41 -22.67
C HIS A 243 -8.87 -1.27 -21.49
N PRO A 244 -8.73 -2.60 -21.65
CA PRO A 244 -8.27 -3.48 -20.58
C PRO A 244 -6.81 -3.24 -20.18
N GLU A 245 -6.04 -2.49 -20.96
CA GLU A 245 -4.68 -2.03 -20.62
C GLU A 245 -4.67 -0.94 -19.54
N LEU A 246 -5.81 -0.26 -19.30
CA LEU A 246 -5.97 0.77 -18.28
C LEU A 246 -6.47 0.14 -16.96
N VAL A 247 -5.76 -0.84 -16.46
CA VAL A 247 -5.97 -1.43 -15.14
C VAL A 247 -4.78 -1.11 -14.25
N TYR A 248 -5.07 -0.47 -13.12
CA TYR A 248 -4.07 -0.16 -12.09
C TYR A 248 -4.46 -0.80 -10.78
N LYS A 249 -3.50 -1.45 -10.15
CA LYS A 249 -3.64 -2.08 -8.85
C LYS A 249 -2.66 -1.42 -7.89
N MET A 250 -3.06 -0.28 -7.28
CA MET A 250 -2.23 0.34 -6.27
C MET A 250 -2.16 -0.58 -5.04
N THR A 251 -1.01 -1.22 -4.86
CA THR A 251 -0.83 -2.21 -3.81
C THR A 251 -0.85 -1.60 -2.42
N ARG A 252 -1.40 -2.34 -1.46
CA ARG A 252 -1.32 -2.07 -0.02
C ARG A 252 -0.58 -3.22 0.63
N GLY A 253 0.66 -2.98 1.02
CA GLY A 253 1.50 -4.02 1.57
C GLY A 253 2.28 -3.60 2.81
N VAL A 254 2.99 -4.58 3.38
CA VAL A 254 3.93 -4.39 4.48
C VAL A 254 5.26 -5.02 4.11
N LEU A 255 6.32 -4.26 4.28
CA LEU A 255 7.70 -4.66 4.05
C LEU A 255 8.54 -4.53 5.32
N ALA A 256 9.75 -5.07 5.25
CA ALA A 256 10.79 -4.88 6.25
C ALA A 256 12.16 -4.70 5.58
N ASN A 257 13.19 -4.40 6.38
CA ASN A 257 14.57 -4.40 5.89
C ASN A 257 14.95 -5.80 5.38
N ALA A 258 15.68 -5.91 4.27
CA ALA A 258 16.10 -7.18 3.67
C ALA A 258 16.96 -8.07 4.59
N LYS A 259 17.49 -7.50 5.68
CA LYS A 259 18.25 -8.24 6.70
C LYS A 259 17.34 -8.88 7.75
N MET A 260 16.02 -8.73 7.66
CA MET A 260 15.07 -9.41 8.55
C MET A 260 15.23 -10.94 8.42
N SER A 261 15.27 -11.63 9.55
CA SER A 261 15.39 -13.09 9.57
C SER A 261 14.17 -13.76 8.91
N ARG A 262 14.38 -14.95 8.35
CA ARG A 262 13.29 -15.71 7.73
C ARG A 262 12.21 -16.09 8.74
N GLU A 263 12.58 -16.37 9.99
CA GLU A 263 11.64 -16.61 11.08
C GLU A 263 10.68 -15.42 11.28
N ALA A 264 11.22 -14.21 11.32
CA ALA A 264 10.42 -12.99 11.47
C ALA A 264 9.52 -12.73 10.25
N GLN A 265 10.02 -12.96 9.02
CA GLN A 265 9.23 -12.83 7.79
C GLN A 265 8.01 -13.77 7.80
N LEU A 266 8.22 -15.05 8.11
CA LEU A 266 7.15 -16.05 8.16
C LEU A 266 6.15 -15.76 9.26
N PHE A 267 6.63 -15.32 10.44
CA PHE A 267 5.75 -14.87 11.53
C PHE A 267 4.81 -13.75 11.08
N TRP A 268 5.35 -12.71 10.46
CA TRP A 268 4.53 -11.58 10.01
C TRP A 268 3.60 -11.96 8.87
N SER A 269 4.04 -12.80 7.93
CA SER A 269 3.17 -13.31 6.87
C SER A 269 1.97 -14.04 7.43
N ASP A 270 2.15 -14.95 8.40
CA ASP A 270 1.06 -15.67 9.10
C ASP A 270 0.14 -14.72 9.88
N VAL A 271 0.71 -13.71 10.56
CA VAL A 271 -0.08 -12.70 11.29
C VAL A 271 -0.98 -11.95 10.32
N PHE A 272 -0.45 -11.47 9.18
CA PHE A 272 -1.23 -10.72 8.21
C PHE A 272 -2.27 -11.57 7.47
N GLU A 273 -2.00 -12.85 7.23
CA GLU A 273 -3.01 -13.79 6.73
C GLU A 273 -4.23 -13.85 7.65
N LYS A 274 -3.98 -14.01 8.96
CA LYS A 274 -5.03 -14.04 9.97
C LYS A 274 -5.77 -12.71 10.06
N VAL A 275 -5.07 -11.58 9.96
CA VAL A 275 -5.70 -10.24 9.92
C VAL A 275 -6.63 -10.13 8.72
N CYS A 276 -6.17 -10.51 7.52
CA CYS A 276 -6.97 -10.44 6.29
C CYS A 276 -8.22 -11.32 6.32
N ALA A 277 -8.26 -12.35 7.15
CA ALA A 277 -9.42 -13.21 7.34
C ALA A 277 -10.48 -12.65 8.32
N THR A 278 -10.21 -11.53 9.00
CA THR A 278 -11.14 -10.93 9.97
C THR A 278 -12.22 -10.06 9.32
N ASP A 279 -13.40 -9.98 9.93
CA ASP A 279 -14.47 -9.07 9.51
C ASP A 279 -14.03 -7.59 9.66
N GLU A 280 -13.20 -7.27 10.65
CA GLU A 280 -12.66 -5.94 10.86
C GLU A 280 -11.82 -5.48 9.65
N TRP A 281 -11.08 -6.40 9.02
CA TRP A 281 -10.34 -6.11 7.80
C TRP A 281 -11.26 -6.06 6.59
N GLN A 282 -12.06 -7.13 6.36
CA GLN A 282 -12.89 -7.27 5.16
C GLN A 282 -13.97 -6.19 5.07
N VAL A 283 -14.72 -5.99 6.16
CA VAL A 283 -15.84 -5.04 6.21
C VAL A 283 -15.40 -3.69 6.75
N GLY A 284 -14.68 -3.71 7.88
CA GLY A 284 -14.28 -2.49 8.60
C GLY A 284 -13.25 -1.64 7.86
N TYR A 285 -12.44 -2.24 6.98
CA TYR A 285 -11.49 -1.52 6.15
C TYR A 285 -11.78 -1.66 4.65
N CYS A 286 -11.71 -2.86 4.09
CA CYS A 286 -11.77 -3.04 2.65
C CYS A 286 -13.09 -2.53 2.06
N GLN A 287 -14.22 -3.00 2.53
CA GLN A 287 -15.53 -2.54 2.05
C GLN A 287 -15.75 -1.06 2.37
N LYS A 288 -15.38 -0.61 3.58
CA LYS A 288 -15.58 0.79 4.00
C LYS A 288 -14.78 1.80 3.18
N TYR A 289 -13.57 1.44 2.77
CA TYR A 289 -12.64 2.35 2.08
C TYR A 289 -12.45 2.02 0.59
N GLY A 290 -13.20 1.06 0.06
CA GLY A 290 -13.12 0.69 -1.35
C GLY A 290 -11.80 0.01 -1.74
N VAL A 291 -11.21 -0.72 -0.81
CA VAL A 291 -10.01 -1.53 -1.06
C VAL A 291 -10.44 -2.93 -1.47
N THR A 292 -9.94 -3.43 -2.58
CA THR A 292 -10.16 -4.82 -2.98
C THR A 292 -9.28 -5.75 -2.15
N PRO A 293 -9.85 -6.67 -1.32
CA PRO A 293 -9.05 -7.59 -0.52
C PRO A 293 -8.22 -8.51 -1.41
N MET A 294 -6.92 -8.54 -1.22
CA MET A 294 -6.02 -9.42 -1.95
C MET A 294 -4.81 -9.76 -1.08
N TYR A 295 -4.83 -10.94 -0.48
CA TYR A 295 -3.71 -11.40 0.33
C TYR A 295 -2.70 -12.17 -0.53
N LEU A 296 -1.43 -11.77 -0.46
CA LEU A 296 -0.29 -12.56 -0.89
C LEU A 296 0.67 -12.71 0.30
N ASN A 297 1.15 -13.93 0.53
CA ASN A 297 2.18 -14.21 1.54
C ASN A 297 3.52 -13.57 1.15
N CYS A 298 4.51 -13.64 2.02
CA CYS A 298 5.80 -12.98 1.80
C CYS A 298 6.49 -13.42 0.49
N ASP A 299 6.41 -14.69 0.10
CA ASP A 299 7.09 -15.21 -1.10
C ASP A 299 6.33 -14.85 -2.39
N ASP A 300 5.01 -14.99 -2.39
CA ASP A 300 4.17 -14.62 -3.53
C ASP A 300 4.17 -13.10 -3.75
N TYR A 301 4.20 -12.32 -2.65
CA TYR A 301 4.28 -10.87 -2.74
C TYR A 301 5.65 -10.41 -3.25
N GLU A 302 6.75 -11.08 -2.90
CA GLU A 302 8.08 -10.75 -3.42
C GLU A 302 8.13 -10.85 -4.94
N ALA A 303 7.62 -11.96 -5.50
CA ALA A 303 7.56 -12.15 -6.94
C ALA A 303 6.70 -11.06 -7.62
N PHE A 304 5.54 -10.75 -7.05
CA PHE A 304 4.66 -9.70 -7.55
C PHE A 304 5.30 -8.31 -7.44
N TYR A 305 5.91 -7.98 -6.28
CA TYR A 305 6.49 -6.67 -6.00
C TYR A 305 7.61 -6.30 -6.97
N VAL A 306 8.52 -7.23 -7.24
CA VAL A 306 9.64 -7.03 -8.17
C VAL A 306 9.13 -6.75 -9.60
N GLU A 307 8.14 -7.52 -10.08
CA GLU A 307 7.57 -7.32 -11.42
C GLU A 307 6.81 -5.98 -11.51
N ASN A 308 5.99 -5.68 -10.51
CA ASN A 308 5.22 -4.43 -10.44
C ASN A 308 6.13 -3.21 -10.37
N GLU A 309 7.15 -3.23 -9.51
CA GLU A 309 8.14 -2.15 -9.38
C GLU A 309 8.82 -1.86 -10.71
N LYS A 310 9.29 -2.90 -11.40
CA LYS A 310 9.92 -2.76 -12.72
C LYS A 310 8.97 -2.11 -13.72
N SER A 311 7.73 -2.57 -13.80
CA SER A 311 6.71 -2.01 -14.69
C SER A 311 6.44 -0.53 -14.40
N LEU A 312 6.30 -0.17 -13.12
CA LEU A 312 6.07 1.22 -12.70
C LEU A 312 7.24 2.14 -13.07
N ILE A 313 8.49 1.68 -12.86
CA ILE A 313 9.70 2.44 -13.21
C ILE A 313 9.80 2.65 -14.72
N GLU A 314 9.53 1.62 -15.54
CA GLU A 314 9.52 1.72 -16.99
C GLU A 314 8.47 2.73 -17.49
N LYS A 315 7.27 2.74 -16.88
CA LYS A 315 6.23 3.71 -17.20
C LYS A 315 6.62 5.14 -16.78
N LEU A 316 7.18 5.29 -15.58
CA LEU A 316 7.66 6.60 -15.09
C LEU A 316 8.74 7.19 -16.00
N ALA A 317 9.66 6.37 -16.50
CA ALA A 317 10.70 6.82 -17.42
C ALA A 317 10.14 7.40 -18.75
N LYS A 318 9.00 6.89 -19.22
CA LYS A 318 8.31 7.42 -20.40
C LYS A 318 7.72 8.82 -20.19
N LEU A 319 7.36 9.20 -18.95
CA LEU A 319 6.85 10.54 -18.63
C LEU A 319 7.94 11.63 -18.72
N SER A 320 9.21 11.25 -18.65
CA SER A 320 10.35 12.17 -18.60
C SER A 320 10.93 12.48 -19.99
N ASN A 321 10.43 11.81 -21.03
CA ASN A 321 10.84 11.97 -22.44
C ASN A 321 9.74 12.65 -23.26
#